data_cc6ad2fe0b553d86f15d76beca41a308
#
_entry.id   cc6ad2fe0b553d86f15d76beca41a308
#
_cell.length_a   1.000
_cell.length_b   1.000
_cell.length_c   1.000
_cell.angle_alpha   90.00
_cell.angle_beta   90.00
_cell.angle_gamma   90.00
#
_symmetry.space_group_name_H-M   'P 1'
#
loop_
_entity.id
_entity.type
_entity.pdbx_description
1 polymer ?
#
loop_
_entity_poly.entity_id
_entity_poly.type
_entity_poly.pdbx_seq_one_letter_code
_entity_poly.pdbx_strand_id
1 'polypeptide(L)'
;EMGVGMAKFVRTYPGGIRIQTLAEYKEYCYYVAGTVGFMLTELWHEHASVIGKREYDRLLVKCQAFGEALQTVNILKDIAWDAQHENSIYIPASDLAAQGSGHATLLSPEHIEHNHKAVVHFIDLARKDLDDALEYTLMIPRRAFRIRAFCVLPLLFAYATLRDLSRSRAMLTVG
;
A
#
# COMPACT_ATOMS: atom_id res chain seq x y z
N GLU A 1 -5.08 2.60 -17.50
CA GLU A 1 -5.94 2.55 -16.30
C GLU A 1 -5.47 3.51 -15.22
N MET A 2 -4.22 3.43 -14.73
CA MET A 2 -3.65 4.28 -13.68
C MET A 2 -3.99 5.78 -13.87
N GLY A 3 -3.65 6.39 -15.01
CA GLY A 3 -3.87 7.82 -15.24
C GLY A 3 -5.35 8.24 -15.17
N VAL A 4 -6.27 7.41 -15.64
CA VAL A 4 -7.72 7.69 -15.58
C VAL A 4 -8.22 7.60 -14.14
N GLY A 5 -7.81 6.56 -13.41
CA GLY A 5 -8.17 6.38 -12.01
C GLY A 5 -7.63 7.49 -11.12
N MET A 6 -6.36 7.85 -11.26
CA MET A 6 -5.76 8.94 -10.50
C MET A 6 -6.40 10.30 -10.82
N ALA A 7 -6.75 10.55 -12.10
CA ALA A 7 -7.49 11.76 -12.47
C ALA A 7 -8.88 11.84 -11.81
N LYS A 8 -9.55 10.69 -11.55
CA LYS A 8 -10.78 10.64 -10.76
C LYS A 8 -10.54 11.14 -9.33
N PHE A 9 -9.51 10.63 -8.64
CA PHE A 9 -9.20 11.05 -7.26
C PHE A 9 -8.85 12.54 -7.17
N VAL A 10 -8.01 13.05 -8.07
CA VAL A 10 -7.66 14.48 -8.11
C VAL A 10 -8.89 15.37 -8.33
N ARG A 11 -9.83 14.94 -9.18
CA ARG A 11 -11.09 15.69 -9.40
C ARG A 11 -12.04 15.61 -8.20
N THR A 12 -12.10 14.46 -7.54
CA THR A 12 -12.94 14.26 -6.35
C THR A 12 -12.41 15.05 -5.16
N TYR A 13 -11.10 15.18 -5.04
CA TYR A 13 -10.40 15.82 -3.93
C TYR A 13 -9.47 16.96 -4.37
N PRO A 14 -10.00 18.07 -4.89
CA PRO A 14 -9.16 19.14 -5.45
C PRO A 14 -8.25 19.85 -4.43
N GLY A 15 -8.53 19.67 -3.13
CA GLY A 15 -7.76 20.27 -2.03
C GLY A 15 -6.87 19.28 -1.28
N GLY A 16 -6.66 18.06 -1.80
CA GLY A 16 -5.93 16.98 -1.13
C GLY A 16 -6.82 15.76 -0.87
N ILE A 17 -6.28 14.58 -1.06
CA ILE A 17 -7.04 13.32 -0.98
C ILE A 17 -7.50 13.07 0.46
N ARG A 18 -8.77 12.70 0.63
CA ARG A 18 -9.42 12.41 1.92
C ARG A 18 -10.25 11.13 1.80
N ILE A 19 -9.59 9.99 1.84
CA ILE A 19 -10.24 8.68 1.69
C ILE A 19 -11.31 8.48 2.76
N GLN A 20 -12.53 8.12 2.36
CA GLN A 20 -13.67 7.98 3.26
C GLN A 20 -13.89 6.57 3.72
N THR A 21 -13.68 5.57 2.86
CA THR A 21 -13.99 4.16 3.13
C THR A 21 -12.85 3.23 2.74
N LEU A 22 -12.84 2.03 3.32
CA LEU A 22 -11.88 0.98 2.95
C LEU A 22 -12.01 0.57 1.47
N ALA A 23 -13.22 0.62 0.90
CA ALA A 23 -13.42 0.32 -0.52
C ALA A 23 -12.74 1.37 -1.41
N GLU A 24 -12.87 2.64 -1.06
CA GLU A 24 -12.20 3.74 -1.76
C GLU A 24 -10.66 3.68 -1.60
N TYR A 25 -10.18 3.31 -0.41
CA TYR A 25 -8.78 3.05 -0.17
C TYR A 25 -8.21 1.98 -1.10
N LYS A 26 -8.91 0.85 -1.22
CA LYS A 26 -8.50 -0.25 -2.10
C LYS A 26 -8.53 0.19 -3.57
N GLU A 27 -9.54 0.95 -3.98
CA GLU A 27 -9.62 1.52 -5.33
C GLU A 27 -8.41 2.43 -5.61
N TYR A 28 -8.04 3.28 -4.66
CA TYR A 28 -6.87 4.14 -4.75
C TYR A 28 -5.58 3.32 -4.92
N CYS A 29 -5.35 2.34 -4.02
CA CYS A 29 -4.17 1.47 -4.07
C CYS A 29 -4.10 0.66 -5.38
N TYR A 30 -5.25 0.20 -5.89
CA TYR A 30 -5.32 -0.47 -7.19
C TYR A 30 -4.78 0.43 -8.31
N TYR A 31 -5.29 1.66 -8.42
CA TYR A 31 -4.85 2.55 -9.50
C TYR A 31 -3.39 2.97 -9.37
N VAL A 32 -2.92 3.28 -8.18
CA VAL A 32 -1.57 3.80 -7.99
C VAL A 32 -0.49 2.73 -8.01
N ALA A 33 -0.81 1.50 -7.63
CA ALA A 33 0.18 0.45 -7.43
C ALA A 33 -0.25 -0.95 -7.91
N GLY A 34 -1.53 -1.34 -7.78
CA GLY A 34 -2.03 -2.61 -8.29
C GLY A 34 -1.80 -2.75 -9.80
N THR A 35 -2.07 -1.69 -10.56
CA THR A 35 -1.80 -1.64 -12.01
C THR A 35 -0.32 -1.84 -12.36
N VAL A 36 0.60 -1.45 -11.48
CA VAL A 36 2.05 -1.71 -11.64
C VAL A 36 2.36 -3.20 -11.50
N GLY A 37 1.69 -3.90 -10.59
CA GLY A 37 1.83 -5.35 -10.46
C GLY A 37 1.47 -6.09 -11.75
N PHE A 38 0.37 -5.70 -12.40
CA PHE A 38 0.00 -6.23 -13.72
C PHE A 38 1.05 -5.90 -14.78
N MET A 39 1.45 -4.64 -14.88
CA MET A 39 2.46 -4.18 -15.85
C MET A 39 3.78 -4.96 -15.70
N LEU A 40 4.28 -5.15 -14.50
CA LEU A 40 5.51 -5.90 -14.25
C LEU A 40 5.37 -7.37 -14.63
N THR A 41 4.23 -7.99 -14.31
CA THR A 41 3.99 -9.41 -14.63
C THR A 41 3.93 -9.62 -16.14
N GLU A 42 3.29 -8.71 -16.89
CA GLU A 42 3.27 -8.69 -18.34
C GLU A 42 4.68 -8.55 -18.92
N LEU A 43 5.42 -7.53 -18.46
CA LEU A 43 6.79 -7.26 -18.89
C LEU A 43 7.70 -8.48 -18.71
N TRP A 44 7.57 -9.18 -17.60
CA TRP A 44 8.37 -10.38 -17.37
C TRP A 44 7.95 -11.54 -18.26
N HIS A 45 6.67 -11.69 -18.56
CA HIS A 45 6.20 -12.70 -19.50
C HIS A 45 6.73 -12.46 -20.91
N GLU A 46 6.72 -11.22 -21.35
CA GLU A 46 7.18 -10.86 -22.71
C GLU A 46 8.72 -10.94 -22.87
N HIS A 47 9.48 -10.58 -21.82
CA HIS A 47 10.93 -10.38 -21.95
C HIS A 47 11.78 -11.42 -21.20
N ALA A 48 11.19 -12.28 -20.37
CA ALA A 48 11.91 -13.30 -19.64
C ALA A 48 11.44 -14.70 -20.03
N SER A 49 12.21 -15.40 -20.86
CA SER A 49 11.87 -16.75 -21.35
C SER A 49 11.59 -17.77 -20.24
N VAL A 50 12.02 -17.48 -18.99
CA VAL A 50 11.75 -18.33 -17.83
C VAL A 50 10.33 -18.15 -17.29
N ILE A 51 9.60 -17.10 -17.68
CA ILE A 51 8.20 -16.84 -17.32
C ILE A 51 7.33 -17.24 -18.52
N GLY A 52 7.11 -18.54 -18.68
CA GLY A 52 6.23 -19.05 -19.71
C GLY A 52 4.75 -18.80 -19.37
N LYS A 53 3.85 -19.21 -20.30
CA LYS A 53 2.41 -19.00 -20.15
C LYS A 53 1.85 -19.53 -18.82
N ARG A 54 2.30 -20.68 -18.38
CA ARG A 54 1.86 -21.30 -17.11
C ARG A 54 2.26 -20.48 -15.90
N GLU A 55 3.49 -19.98 -15.85
CA GLU A 55 3.99 -19.13 -14.78
C GLU A 55 3.26 -17.78 -14.78
N TYR A 56 3.06 -17.21 -15.96
CA TYR A 56 2.33 -15.96 -16.16
C TYR A 56 0.90 -16.04 -15.64
N ASP A 57 0.12 -17.05 -16.03
CA ASP A 57 -1.27 -17.23 -15.60
C ASP A 57 -1.39 -17.37 -14.07
N ARG A 58 -0.41 -18.01 -13.44
CA ARG A 58 -0.35 -18.11 -11.98
C ARG A 58 -0.02 -16.78 -11.31
N LEU A 59 0.93 -16.03 -11.86
CA LEU A 59 1.34 -14.73 -11.31
C LEU A 59 0.24 -13.69 -11.43
N LEU A 60 -0.55 -13.70 -12.51
CA LEU A 60 -1.69 -12.78 -12.70
C LEU A 60 -2.72 -12.83 -11.57
N VAL A 61 -2.86 -13.96 -10.88
CA VAL A 61 -3.82 -14.12 -9.77
C VAL A 61 -3.48 -13.23 -8.58
N LYS A 62 -2.18 -12.94 -8.36
CA LYS A 62 -1.69 -12.21 -7.17
C LYS A 62 -0.84 -10.98 -7.48
N CYS A 63 -0.64 -10.63 -8.75
CA CYS A 63 0.23 -9.50 -9.13
C CYS A 63 -0.26 -8.16 -8.59
N GLN A 64 -1.57 -7.97 -8.49
CA GLN A 64 -2.19 -6.79 -7.91
C GLN A 64 -1.78 -6.62 -6.44
N ALA A 65 -1.88 -7.70 -5.66
CA ALA A 65 -1.56 -7.68 -4.23
C ALA A 65 -0.11 -7.25 -3.95
N PHE A 66 0.83 -7.59 -4.84
CA PHE A 66 2.22 -7.17 -4.70
C PHE A 66 2.38 -5.65 -4.72
N GLY A 67 1.73 -4.96 -5.66
CA GLY A 67 1.78 -3.50 -5.74
C GLY A 67 1.05 -2.83 -4.57
N GLU A 68 -0.18 -3.27 -4.29
CA GLU A 68 -1.03 -2.69 -3.24
C GLU A 68 -0.40 -2.80 -1.84
N ALA A 69 0.23 -3.95 -1.53
CA ALA A 69 0.90 -4.15 -0.25
C ALA A 69 2.04 -3.14 -0.02
N LEU A 70 2.87 -2.90 -1.03
CA LEU A 70 3.96 -1.92 -0.94
C LEU A 70 3.41 -0.49 -0.79
N GLN A 71 2.31 -0.16 -1.50
CA GLN A 71 1.67 1.14 -1.38
C GLN A 71 1.07 1.37 0.01
N THR A 72 0.45 0.34 0.61
CA THR A 72 -0.07 0.43 1.98
C THR A 72 1.04 0.76 2.98
N VAL A 73 2.22 0.16 2.83
CA VAL A 73 3.37 0.48 3.69
C VAL A 73 3.87 1.92 3.48
N ASN A 74 3.91 2.40 2.23
CA ASN A 74 4.25 3.79 1.95
C ASN A 74 3.28 4.77 2.61
N ILE A 75 1.97 4.55 2.47
CA ILE A 75 0.94 5.37 3.11
C ILE A 75 1.11 5.40 4.63
N LEU A 76 1.36 4.25 5.25
CA LEU A 76 1.57 4.18 6.70
C LEU A 76 2.83 4.89 7.16
N LYS A 77 3.90 4.83 6.39
CA LYS A 77 5.16 5.50 6.68
C LYS A 77 5.03 7.03 6.60
N ASP A 78 4.26 7.52 5.65
CA ASP A 78 4.21 8.93 5.28
C ASP A 78 2.96 9.68 5.80
N ILE A 79 2.17 9.09 6.74
CA ILE A 79 0.90 9.65 7.25
C ILE A 79 1.03 11.13 7.64
N ALA A 80 2.01 11.49 8.47
CA ALA A 80 2.17 12.87 8.94
C ALA A 80 2.67 13.77 7.83
N TRP A 81 3.59 13.30 7.00
CA TRP A 81 4.15 14.07 5.91
C TRP A 81 3.08 14.40 4.85
N ASP A 82 2.31 13.41 4.41
CA ASP A 82 1.23 13.58 3.44
C ASP A 82 0.15 14.55 3.96
N ALA A 83 -0.22 14.42 5.24
CA ALA A 83 -1.20 15.31 5.85
C ALA A 83 -0.72 16.75 5.95
N GLN A 84 0.58 16.98 6.24
CA GLN A 84 1.16 18.32 6.43
C GLN A 84 1.53 19.00 5.13
N HIS A 85 2.05 18.27 4.15
CA HIS A 85 2.63 18.86 2.92
C HIS A 85 1.70 18.72 1.71
N GLU A 86 0.94 17.63 1.62
CA GLU A 86 0.04 17.37 0.50
C GLU A 86 -1.43 17.59 0.85
N ASN A 87 -1.71 17.93 2.11
CA ASN A 87 -3.07 17.99 2.64
C ASN A 87 -3.85 16.71 2.32
N SER A 88 -3.18 15.55 2.34
CA SER A 88 -3.77 14.25 1.97
C SER A 88 -3.76 13.27 3.14
N ILE A 89 -4.87 12.57 3.35
CA ILE A 89 -5.02 11.52 4.35
C ILE A 89 -5.64 10.30 3.69
N TYR A 90 -4.86 9.23 3.62
CA TYR A 90 -5.26 7.99 2.97
C TYR A 90 -5.88 6.97 3.92
N ILE A 91 -5.70 7.13 5.25
CA ILE A 91 -6.40 6.28 6.22
C ILE A 91 -7.90 6.62 6.15
N PRO A 92 -8.78 5.64 5.92
CA PRO A 92 -10.21 5.90 5.76
C PRO A 92 -10.83 6.58 6.97
N ALA A 93 -11.69 7.58 6.70
CA ALA A 93 -12.44 8.27 7.76
C ALA A 93 -13.28 7.29 8.59
N SER A 94 -13.84 6.25 7.97
CA SER A 94 -14.60 5.19 8.65
C SER A 94 -13.79 4.45 9.71
N ASP A 95 -12.52 4.16 9.40
CA ASP A 95 -11.64 3.41 10.31
C ASP A 95 -11.14 4.27 11.47
N LEU A 96 -10.86 5.55 11.21
CA LEU A 96 -10.54 6.52 12.26
C LEU A 96 -11.77 6.72 13.18
N ALA A 97 -12.96 6.88 12.62
CA ALA A 97 -14.20 7.06 13.38
C ALA A 97 -14.50 5.86 14.28
N ALA A 98 -14.24 4.63 13.82
CA ALA A 98 -14.39 3.42 14.61
C ALA A 98 -13.49 3.41 15.87
N GLN A 99 -12.41 4.19 15.88
CA GLN A 99 -11.49 4.34 17.02
C GLN A 99 -11.68 5.68 17.75
N GLY A 100 -12.75 6.42 17.48
CA GLY A 100 -13.03 7.70 18.14
C GLY A 100 -12.17 8.87 17.66
N SER A 101 -11.69 8.83 16.42
CA SER A 101 -10.89 9.87 15.77
C SER A 101 -11.46 10.23 14.39
N GLY A 102 -10.76 11.09 13.65
CA GLY A 102 -11.12 11.52 12.29
C GLY A 102 -9.98 12.26 11.60
N HIS A 103 -10.18 12.59 10.33
CA HIS A 103 -9.16 13.29 9.54
C HIS A 103 -8.72 14.61 10.17
N ALA A 104 -9.65 15.37 10.78
CA ALA A 104 -9.35 16.65 11.42
C ALA A 104 -8.47 16.50 12.69
N THR A 105 -8.48 15.34 13.32
CA THR A 105 -7.78 15.07 14.59
C THR A 105 -6.61 14.09 14.45
N LEU A 106 -6.30 13.65 13.23
CA LEU A 106 -5.30 12.60 12.96
C LEU A 106 -3.91 12.93 13.55
N LEU A 107 -3.48 14.17 13.49
CA LEU A 107 -2.19 14.63 14.03
C LEU A 107 -2.33 15.39 15.35
N SER A 108 -3.53 15.41 15.96
CA SER A 108 -3.75 16.08 17.23
C SER A 108 -3.11 15.28 18.39
N PRO A 109 -2.24 15.90 19.22
CA PRO A 109 -1.66 15.24 20.39
C PRO A 109 -2.72 14.72 21.38
N GLU A 110 -3.87 15.39 21.46
CA GLU A 110 -4.97 15.02 22.36
C GLU A 110 -5.65 13.71 21.93
N HIS A 111 -5.57 13.37 20.64
CA HIS A 111 -6.17 12.15 20.06
C HIS A 111 -5.14 11.07 19.72
N ILE A 112 -3.88 11.25 20.12
CA ILE A 112 -2.76 10.38 19.71
C ILE A 112 -3.02 8.89 19.99
N GLU A 113 -3.66 8.57 21.11
CA GLU A 113 -3.96 7.19 21.50
C GLU A 113 -5.02 6.55 20.59
N HIS A 114 -6.07 7.30 20.25
CA HIS A 114 -7.11 6.84 19.32
C HIS A 114 -6.56 6.70 17.90
N ASN A 115 -5.77 7.69 17.46
CA ASN A 115 -5.12 7.67 16.16
C ASN A 115 -4.15 6.51 16.05
N HIS A 116 -3.35 6.25 17.08
CA HIS A 116 -2.44 5.13 17.10
C HIS A 116 -3.17 3.78 17.00
N LYS A 117 -4.30 3.61 17.70
CA LYS A 117 -5.13 2.39 17.58
C LYS A 117 -5.65 2.17 16.16
N ALA A 118 -6.13 3.23 15.49
CA ALA A 118 -6.57 3.12 14.11
C ALA A 118 -5.42 2.72 13.17
N VAL A 119 -4.24 3.33 13.34
CA VAL A 119 -3.05 3.00 12.53
C VAL A 119 -2.54 1.59 12.80
N VAL A 120 -2.57 1.10 14.05
CA VAL A 120 -2.22 -0.29 14.38
C VAL A 120 -3.13 -1.27 13.65
N HIS A 121 -4.42 -1.00 13.59
CA HIS A 121 -5.36 -1.82 12.80
C HIS A 121 -4.96 -1.86 11.30
N PHE A 122 -4.55 -0.72 10.74
CA PHE A 122 -4.04 -0.64 9.37
C PHE A 122 -2.69 -1.35 9.18
N ILE A 123 -1.82 -1.34 10.19
CA ILE A 123 -0.56 -2.11 10.17
C ILE A 123 -0.86 -3.61 10.09
N ASP A 124 -1.86 -4.11 10.80
CA ASP A 124 -2.26 -5.52 10.73
C ASP A 124 -2.83 -5.89 9.36
N LEU A 125 -3.61 -4.99 8.74
CA LEU A 125 -4.06 -5.16 7.36
C LEU A 125 -2.87 -5.20 6.39
N ALA A 126 -1.95 -4.22 6.50
CA ALA A 126 -0.75 -4.15 5.66
C ALA A 126 0.13 -5.40 5.79
N ARG A 127 0.23 -5.98 6.99
CA ARG A 127 0.98 -7.23 7.20
C ARG A 127 0.37 -8.38 6.43
N LYS A 128 -0.95 -8.51 6.44
CA LYS A 128 -1.67 -9.53 5.66
C LYS A 128 -1.47 -9.32 4.16
N ASP A 129 -1.55 -8.09 3.69
CA ASP A 129 -1.32 -7.77 2.27
C ASP A 129 0.14 -8.09 1.86
N LEU A 130 1.13 -7.87 2.76
CA LEU A 130 2.52 -8.27 2.51
C LEU A 130 2.71 -9.78 2.45
N ASP A 131 1.94 -10.57 3.21
CA ASP A 131 1.97 -12.03 3.11
C ASP A 131 1.47 -12.49 1.72
N ASP A 132 0.42 -11.88 1.18
CA ASP A 132 -0.03 -12.12 -0.21
C ASP A 132 1.02 -11.70 -1.25
N ALA A 133 1.71 -10.58 -1.04
CA ALA A 133 2.82 -10.13 -1.89
C ALA A 133 4.04 -11.07 -1.80
N LEU A 134 4.30 -11.67 -0.63
CA LEU A 134 5.32 -12.69 -0.45
C LEU A 134 4.96 -13.96 -1.22
N GLU A 135 3.69 -14.40 -1.17
CA GLU A 135 3.24 -15.54 -1.97
C GLU A 135 3.47 -15.30 -3.47
N TYR A 136 3.07 -14.12 -3.98
CA TYR A 136 3.37 -13.74 -5.36
C TYR A 136 4.86 -13.88 -5.68
N THR A 137 5.71 -13.33 -4.83
CA THR A 137 7.17 -13.39 -5.00
C THR A 137 7.71 -14.82 -4.99
N LEU A 138 7.15 -15.70 -4.14
CA LEU A 138 7.53 -17.10 -4.06
C LEU A 138 7.04 -17.93 -5.27
N MET A 139 5.97 -17.49 -5.94
CA MET A 139 5.48 -18.10 -7.18
C MET A 139 6.41 -17.86 -8.37
N ILE A 140 7.24 -16.82 -8.35
CA ILE A 140 8.26 -16.56 -9.38
C ILE A 140 9.27 -17.73 -9.39
N PRO A 141 9.55 -18.36 -10.53
CA PRO A 141 10.47 -19.49 -10.61
C PRO A 141 11.86 -19.17 -10.02
N ARG A 142 12.46 -20.11 -9.30
CA ARG A 142 13.81 -19.92 -8.72
C ARG A 142 14.87 -19.58 -9.78
N ARG A 143 14.73 -20.10 -10.99
CA ARG A 143 15.62 -19.80 -12.14
C ARG A 143 15.51 -18.34 -12.61
N ALA A 144 14.37 -17.65 -12.31
CA ALA A 144 14.19 -16.22 -12.56
C ALA A 144 14.73 -15.37 -11.37
N PHE A 145 15.95 -15.68 -10.90
CA PHE A 145 16.46 -15.14 -9.64
C PHE A 145 16.55 -13.61 -9.61
N ARG A 146 16.83 -12.95 -10.75
CA ARG A 146 16.90 -11.49 -10.84
C ARG A 146 15.52 -10.84 -10.63
N ILE A 147 14.49 -11.40 -11.24
CA ILE A 147 13.09 -10.96 -11.05
C ILE A 147 12.67 -11.19 -9.60
N ARG A 148 12.97 -12.37 -9.07
CA ARG A 148 12.68 -12.70 -7.69
C ARG A 148 13.40 -11.78 -6.70
N ALA A 149 14.66 -11.48 -6.91
CA ALA A 149 15.44 -10.55 -6.09
C ALA A 149 14.86 -9.12 -6.15
N PHE A 150 14.44 -8.68 -7.33
CA PHE A 150 13.74 -7.40 -7.53
C PHE A 150 12.47 -7.30 -6.66
N CYS A 151 11.70 -8.38 -6.54
CA CYS A 151 10.50 -8.39 -5.70
C CYS A 151 10.82 -8.56 -4.21
N VAL A 152 11.79 -9.40 -3.86
CA VAL A 152 12.16 -9.68 -2.45
C VAL A 152 12.68 -8.44 -1.75
N LEU A 153 13.50 -7.63 -2.42
CA LEU A 153 14.16 -6.49 -1.78
C LEU A 153 13.16 -5.45 -1.23
N PRO A 154 12.20 -4.93 -2.00
CA PRO A 154 11.21 -4.00 -1.45
C PRO A 154 10.31 -4.65 -0.40
N LEU A 155 10.00 -5.96 -0.50
CA LEU A 155 9.24 -6.67 0.54
C LEU A 155 10.00 -6.71 1.87
N LEU A 156 11.30 -6.99 1.87
CA LEU A 156 12.11 -6.98 3.09
C LEU A 156 12.12 -5.60 3.74
N PHE A 157 12.26 -4.54 2.95
CA PHE A 157 12.14 -3.16 3.46
C PHE A 157 10.75 -2.89 4.01
N ALA A 158 9.70 -3.31 3.33
CA ALA A 158 8.33 -3.13 3.78
C ALA A 158 8.06 -3.83 5.13
N TYR A 159 8.49 -5.08 5.30
CA TYR A 159 8.38 -5.79 6.59
C TYR A 159 9.19 -5.10 7.70
N ALA A 160 10.41 -4.63 7.40
CA ALA A 160 11.21 -3.89 8.37
C ALA A 160 10.54 -2.59 8.77
N THR A 161 9.98 -1.84 7.81
CA THR A 161 9.23 -0.61 8.06
C THR A 161 8.01 -0.87 8.92
N LEU A 162 7.17 -1.87 8.60
CA LEU A 162 5.99 -2.19 9.43
C LEU A 162 6.37 -2.59 10.85
N ARG A 163 7.45 -3.34 11.03
CA ARG A 163 7.96 -3.69 12.36
C ARG A 163 8.32 -2.44 13.18
N ASP A 164 8.96 -1.48 12.55
CA ASP A 164 9.39 -0.26 13.22
C ASP A 164 8.19 0.66 13.50
N LEU A 165 7.26 0.81 12.54
CA LEU A 165 6.01 1.55 12.72
C LEU A 165 5.13 0.96 13.83
N SER A 166 5.05 -0.36 13.95
CA SER A 166 4.26 -1.02 15.02
C SER A 166 4.76 -0.73 16.45
N ARG A 167 6.01 -0.25 16.57
CA ARG A 167 6.67 0.04 17.85
C ARG A 167 6.77 1.54 18.16
N SER A 168 6.41 2.39 17.21
CA SER A 168 6.62 3.83 17.30
C SER A 168 5.33 4.59 17.02
N ARG A 169 5.20 5.78 17.58
CA ARG A 169 4.15 6.76 17.24
C ARG A 169 4.68 7.86 16.33
N ALA A 170 5.93 7.76 15.89
CA ALA A 170 6.59 8.81 15.10
C ALA A 170 5.83 9.11 13.79
N MET A 171 5.18 8.10 13.17
CA MET A 171 4.35 8.28 11.98
C MET A 171 3.16 9.24 12.14
N LEU A 172 2.78 9.56 13.38
CA LEU A 172 1.72 10.52 13.70
C LEU A 172 2.24 11.89 14.18
N THR A 173 3.54 12.03 14.36
CA THR A 173 4.14 13.24 14.95
C THR A 173 5.23 13.87 14.10
N VAL A 174 5.93 13.07 13.30
CA VAL A 174 7.07 13.49 12.47
C VAL A 174 6.87 12.89 11.08
N GLY A 175 6.77 13.76 10.08
CA GLY A 175 6.78 13.39 8.66
C GLY A 175 8.19 13.52 8.09
#